data_5366da539ed918cf8ac1e72393aba2ed
#
_entry.id   5366da539ed918cf8ac1e72393aba2ed
#
_cell.length_a   1.000
_cell.length_b   1.000
_cell.length_c   1.000
_cell.angle_alpha   90.00
_cell.angle_beta   90.00
_cell.angle_gamma   90.00
#
_symmetry.space_group_name_H-M   'P 1'
#
loop_
_entity.id
_entity.type
_entity.pdbx_description
1 polymer ?
#
loop_
_entity_poly.entity_id
_entity_poly.type
_entity_poly.pdbx_seq_one_letter_code
_entity_poly.pdbx_strand_id
1 'polypeptide(L)'
;MGHKIITLSGAATDVLYALFFRGALLSGDLPAKSGTAELRELGFAETRHTATEYQKENHFTFLTSEGQKFAVEHLVNTRFGEQ
;
A
#
# COMPACT_ATOMS: atom_id res chain seq x y z
N MET A 1 -7.80 -17.07 -17.67
CA MET A 1 -7.92 -16.51 -17.45
C MET A 1 -8.39 -15.50 -17.13
N GLY A 2 -8.90 -15.13 -16.76
CA GLY A 2 -9.49 -13.98 -16.50
C GLY A 2 -8.67 -13.00 -15.87
N HIS A 3 -8.65 -11.86 -16.38
CA HIS A 3 -8.00 -10.77 -15.76
C HIS A 3 -8.97 -10.07 -14.89
N LYS A 4 -8.60 -9.93 -13.65
CA LYS A 4 -9.36 -9.12 -12.79
C LYS A 4 -8.85 -7.73 -12.90
N ILE A 5 -9.70 -6.82 -13.24
CA ILE A 5 -9.35 -5.40 -13.25
C ILE A 5 -9.65 -4.86 -11.87
N ILE A 6 -8.61 -4.46 -11.20
CA ILE A 6 -8.74 -3.92 -9.86
C ILE A 6 -8.61 -2.41 -9.93
N THR A 7 -9.66 -1.73 -9.52
CA THR A 7 -9.66 -0.28 -9.51
C THR A 7 -9.57 0.21 -8.09
N LEU A 8 -8.54 0.97 -7.81
CA LEU A 8 -8.34 1.50 -6.47
C LEU A 8 -8.96 2.88 -6.37
N SER A 9 -9.46 3.18 -5.18
CA SER A 9 -9.88 4.54 -4.90
C SER A 9 -8.67 5.46 -4.92
N GLY A 10 -8.92 6.77 -4.98
CA GLY A 10 -7.83 7.72 -4.91
C GLY A 10 -7.04 7.59 -3.63
N ALA A 11 -7.75 7.34 -2.53
CA ALA A 11 -7.08 7.17 -1.24
C ALA A 11 -6.17 5.95 -1.25
N ALA A 12 -6.64 4.84 -1.82
CA ALA A 12 -5.84 3.63 -1.88
C ALA A 12 -4.64 3.82 -2.79
N THR A 13 -4.82 4.54 -3.89
CA THR A 13 -3.72 4.81 -4.81
C THR A 13 -2.64 5.62 -4.12
N ASP A 14 -3.02 6.63 -3.36
CA ASP A 14 -2.04 7.43 -2.63
C ASP A 14 -1.26 6.60 -1.64
N VAL A 15 -1.94 5.70 -0.93
CA VAL A 15 -1.26 4.83 0.03
C VAL A 15 -0.35 3.85 -0.71
N LEU A 16 -0.81 3.32 -1.83
CA LEU A 16 -0.01 2.39 -2.59
C LEU A 16 1.30 3.03 -3.02
N TYR A 17 1.22 4.24 -3.55
CA TYR A 17 2.43 4.95 -3.98
C TYR A 17 3.33 5.27 -2.79
N ALA A 18 2.74 5.71 -1.69
CA ALA A 18 3.55 6.03 -0.52
C ALA A 18 4.31 4.80 -0.04
N LEU A 19 3.65 3.66 0.01
CA LEU A 19 4.30 2.44 0.47
C LEU A 19 5.32 1.93 -0.53
N PHE A 20 5.03 2.11 -1.81
CA PHE A 20 5.94 1.64 -2.84
C PHE A 20 7.23 2.45 -2.85
N PHE A 21 7.12 3.76 -2.75
CA PHE A 21 8.29 4.62 -2.86
C PHE A 21 9.03 4.83 -1.54
N ARG A 22 8.32 4.78 -0.43
CA ARG A 22 8.93 5.07 0.86
C ARG A 22 9.14 3.85 1.72
N GLY A 23 8.53 2.74 1.35
CA GLY A 23 8.66 1.51 2.12
C GLY A 23 7.67 1.46 3.26
N ALA A 24 8.00 0.66 4.27
CA ALA A 24 7.11 0.50 5.42
C ALA A 24 6.95 1.84 6.14
N LEU A 25 5.72 2.19 6.45
CA LEU A 25 5.41 3.46 7.09
C LEU A 25 4.64 3.23 8.37
N LEU A 26 4.89 4.09 9.34
CA LEU A 26 4.06 4.11 10.54
C LEU A 26 2.65 4.50 10.16
N SER A 27 1.70 3.98 10.90
CA SER A 27 0.30 4.24 10.60
C SER A 27 -0.01 5.74 10.58
N GLY A 28 0.65 6.50 11.41
CA GLY A 28 0.41 7.93 11.45
C GLY A 28 0.95 8.67 10.26
N ASP A 29 1.83 8.05 9.49
CA ASP A 29 2.45 8.68 8.34
C ASP A 29 1.77 8.33 7.02
N LEU A 30 0.71 7.52 7.08
CA LEU A 30 0.02 7.12 5.86
C LEU A 30 -0.93 8.23 5.42
N PRO A 31 -1.06 8.42 4.11
CA PRO A 31 -1.92 9.50 3.59
C PRO A 31 -3.38 9.33 3.93
N ALA A 32 -3.87 8.09 3.99
CA ALA A 32 -5.29 7.87 4.21
C ALA A 32 -5.51 6.53 4.87
N LYS A 33 -6.30 6.52 5.94
CA LYS A 33 -6.59 5.27 6.62
C LYS A 33 -7.53 4.39 5.81
N SER A 34 -8.49 5.00 5.13
CA SER A 34 -9.42 4.22 4.33
C SER A 34 -8.70 3.55 3.18
N GLY A 35 -7.73 4.23 2.59
CA GLY A 35 -6.96 3.60 1.53
C GLY A 35 -6.13 2.45 2.01
N THR A 36 -5.58 2.57 3.22
CA THR A 36 -4.82 1.48 3.81
C THR A 36 -5.70 0.25 4.03
N ALA A 37 -6.90 0.47 4.56
CA ALA A 37 -7.82 -0.64 4.79
C ALA A 37 -8.19 -1.30 3.48
N GLU A 38 -8.40 -0.51 2.44
CA GLU A 38 -8.75 -1.05 1.13
C GLU A 38 -7.64 -1.94 0.60
N LEU A 39 -6.39 -1.50 0.72
CA LEU A 39 -5.26 -2.29 0.25
C LEU A 39 -5.11 -3.57 1.05
N ARG A 40 -5.36 -3.51 2.36
CA ARG A 40 -5.26 -4.70 3.18
C ARG A 40 -6.33 -5.72 2.79
N GLU A 41 -7.51 -5.25 2.49
CA GLU A 41 -8.58 -6.16 2.08
C GLU A 41 -8.27 -6.84 0.76
N LEU A 42 -7.56 -6.15 -0.10
CA LEU A 42 -7.16 -6.72 -1.38
C LEU A 42 -5.94 -7.63 -1.26
N GLY A 43 -5.31 -7.66 -0.09
CA GLY A 43 -4.13 -8.46 0.09
C GLY A 43 -2.86 -7.80 -0.40
N PHE A 44 -2.92 -6.51 -0.70
CA PHE A 44 -1.76 -5.79 -1.22
C PHE A 44 -0.92 -5.17 -0.13
N ALA A 45 -1.45 -5.05 1.08
CA ALA A 45 -0.71 -4.45 2.18
C ALA A 45 -1.00 -5.21 3.46
N GLU A 46 -0.05 -5.14 4.38
CA GLU A 46 -0.19 -5.71 5.71
C GLU A 46 0.22 -4.67 6.72
N THR A 47 -0.41 -4.73 7.87
CA THR A 47 -0.02 -3.90 8.99
C THR A 47 0.50 -4.81 10.08
N ARG A 48 1.68 -4.52 10.57
CA ARG A 48 2.27 -5.27 11.66
C ARG A 48 2.39 -4.39 12.87
N HIS A 49 2.10 -4.99 13.98
CA HIS A 49 2.13 -4.32 15.27
C HIS A 49 3.44 -4.69 15.95
N THR A 50 4.20 -3.70 16.35
CA THR A 50 5.44 -3.93 17.07
C THR A 50 5.40 -3.15 18.37
N ALA A 51 6.07 -3.68 19.36
CA ALA A 51 6.17 -3.02 20.65
C ALA A 51 7.54 -3.32 21.24
N THR A 52 8.13 -2.32 21.86
CA THR A 52 9.42 -2.51 22.52
C THR A 52 9.32 -1.94 23.92
N GLU A 53 10.36 -2.18 24.67
CA GLU A 53 10.43 -1.62 26.02
C GLU A 53 10.36 -0.10 26.00
N TYR A 54 10.93 0.48 24.98
CA TYR A 54 11.07 1.92 24.95
C TYR A 54 9.98 2.61 24.15
N GLN A 55 9.32 1.86 23.29
CA GLN A 55 8.28 2.43 22.46
C GLN A 55 7.00 1.69 22.72
N LYS A 56 5.95 2.44 22.78
CA LYS A 56 4.66 1.84 22.88
C LYS A 56 4.35 1.17 21.58
N GLU A 57 3.10 0.84 21.41
CA GLU A 57 2.69 0.12 20.22
C GLU A 57 2.87 0.96 18.99
N ASN A 58 3.53 0.39 18.02
CA ASN A 58 3.66 0.99 16.71
C ASN A 58 3.06 0.06 15.70
N HIS A 59 2.38 0.65 14.74
CA HIS A 59 1.79 -0.11 13.64
C HIS A 59 2.46 0.33 12.37
N PHE A 60 3.12 -0.62 11.71
CA PHE A 60 3.75 -0.37 10.43
C PHE A 60 2.96 -1.04 9.35
N THR A 61 2.78 -0.36 8.24
CA THR A 61 2.13 -0.93 7.07
C THR A 61 3.14 -1.02 5.95
N PHE A 62 3.08 -2.12 5.21
CA PHE A 62 4.00 -2.34 4.11
C PHE A 62 3.28 -3.15 3.03
N LEU A 63 3.83 -3.11 1.82
CA LEU A 63 3.24 -3.85 0.72
C LEU A 63 3.63 -5.32 0.81
N THR A 64 2.67 -6.17 0.50
CA THR A 64 2.94 -7.59 0.35
C THR A 64 3.60 -7.82 -1.01
N SER A 65 4.02 -9.05 -1.28
CA SER A 65 4.53 -9.39 -2.60
C SER A 65 3.52 -9.07 -3.68
N GLU A 66 2.27 -9.37 -3.42
CA GLU A 66 1.21 -9.07 -4.37
C GLU A 66 1.06 -7.58 -4.57
N GLY A 67 1.14 -6.83 -3.48
CA GLY A 67 1.05 -5.38 -3.58
C GLY A 67 2.21 -4.78 -4.35
N GLN A 68 3.41 -5.32 -4.15
CA GLN A 68 4.57 -4.85 -4.89
C GLN A 68 4.38 -5.08 -6.38
N LYS A 69 3.93 -6.26 -6.75
CA LYS A 69 3.71 -6.57 -8.15
C LYS A 69 2.66 -5.67 -8.75
N PHE A 70 1.57 -5.48 -8.02
CA PHE A 70 0.50 -4.62 -8.50
C PHE A 70 1.00 -3.19 -8.69
N ALA A 71 1.81 -2.70 -7.74
CA ALA A 71 2.32 -1.34 -7.82
C ALA A 71 3.21 -1.15 -9.04
N VAL A 72 4.07 -2.13 -9.31
CA VAL A 72 4.94 -2.04 -10.46
C VAL A 72 4.12 -1.98 -11.74
N GLU A 73 3.14 -2.87 -11.87
CA GLU A 73 2.31 -2.90 -13.05
C GLU A 73 1.49 -1.64 -13.19
N HIS A 74 0.98 -1.14 -12.08
CA HIS A 74 0.18 0.06 -12.10
C HIS A 74 1.00 1.27 -12.52
N LEU A 75 2.22 1.36 -12.01
CA LEU A 75 3.10 2.47 -12.37
C LEU A 75 3.46 2.43 -13.84
N VAL A 76 3.77 1.25 -14.34
CA VAL A 76 4.11 1.13 -15.75
C VAL A 76 2.95 1.57 -16.62
N ASN A 77 1.77 1.07 -16.30
CA ASN A 77 0.60 1.35 -17.13
C ASN A 77 0.14 2.78 -17.04
N THR A 78 0.30 3.39 -15.87
CA THR A 78 -0.18 4.74 -15.67
C THR A 78 0.85 5.76 -16.05
N ARG A 79 2.07 5.53 -15.59
CA ARG A 79 3.08 6.52 -15.75
C ARG A 79 3.62 6.61 -17.15
N PHE A 80 3.94 5.47 -17.70
CA PHE A 80 4.53 5.48 -19.03
C PHE A 80 3.48 5.64 -20.10
N GLY A 81 2.26 5.32 -19.78
CA GLY A 81 1.20 5.52 -20.73
C GLY A 81 0.93 6.98 -21.00
N GLU A 82 1.41 7.84 -20.13
CA GLU A 82 1.21 9.25 -20.33
C GLU A 82 2.20 9.90 -21.23
N GLN A 83 3.23 9.18 -21.59
CA GLN A 83 4.28 9.75 -22.40
C GLN A 83 3.84 10.07 -23.80
#